data_617f31d12713d18815e546f37e066cfb
#
_entry.id   617f31d12713d18815e546f37e066cfb
#
_cell.length_a   1.000
_cell.length_b   1.000
_cell.length_c   1.000
_cell.angle_alpha   90.00
_cell.angle_beta   90.00
_cell.angle_gamma   90.00
#
_symmetry.space_group_name_H-M   'P 1'
#
loop_
_entity.id
_entity.type
_entity.pdbx_description
1 polymer ?
#
loop_
_entity_poly.entity_id
_entity_poly.type
_entity_poly.pdbx_seq_one_letter_code
_entity_poly.pdbx_strand_id
1 'polypeptide(L)'
;LMASSKVSYHVGREANSVYGEEWNGIQVGVLHHNHWFKSDISPYKTLGDPSSGVLPNVSEEHPGIKGEGDDKIQAYCFRLCMSNHLANMVPFEKPDGYNSANYELLARVFDSGWNEWFAKYDMIPNRKTDTNNHGPFSTDYIGMNYDYPEASYERRKEIIEEHKNYQKGLLYFVSTDK
;
A
#
# COMPACT_ATOMS: atom_id res chain seq x y z
N LEU A 1 20.75 -11.59 -5.88
CA LEU A 1 21.23 -12.64 -6.78
C LEU A 1 21.84 -12.10 -8.06
N MET A 2 21.10 -11.29 -8.87
CA MET A 2 21.60 -10.79 -10.17
C MET A 2 22.89 -9.98 -10.00
N ALA A 3 22.90 -8.98 -9.11
CA ALA A 3 24.10 -8.18 -8.84
C ALA A 3 25.30 -9.01 -8.40
N SER A 4 25.10 -9.96 -7.48
CA SER A 4 26.18 -10.85 -7.01
C SER A 4 26.70 -11.81 -8.07
N SER A 5 25.88 -12.13 -9.07
CA SER A 5 26.24 -12.96 -10.22
C SER A 5 26.74 -12.15 -11.41
N LYS A 6 26.89 -10.82 -11.26
CA LYS A 6 27.34 -9.91 -12.33
C LYS A 6 26.46 -9.97 -13.60
N VAL A 7 25.18 -10.27 -13.42
CA VAL A 7 24.17 -10.23 -14.50
C VAL A 7 23.66 -8.80 -14.61
N SER A 8 23.55 -8.28 -15.83
CA SER A 8 22.92 -6.98 -16.09
C SER A 8 21.43 -7.09 -15.78
N TYR A 9 20.89 -6.09 -15.11
CA TYR A 9 19.48 -6.01 -14.78
C TYR A 9 19.05 -4.54 -14.68
N HIS A 10 17.75 -4.32 -14.74
CA HIS A 10 17.10 -3.03 -14.49
C HIS A 10 16.20 -3.14 -13.28
N VAL A 11 16.10 -2.08 -12.48
CA VAL A 11 15.16 -1.95 -11.37
C VAL A 11 14.23 -0.80 -11.70
N GLY A 12 12.92 -1.01 -11.53
CA GLY A 12 11.91 -0.03 -11.87
C GLY A 12 11.11 -0.41 -13.10
N ARG A 13 10.34 0.55 -13.61
CA ARG A 13 9.52 0.37 -14.82
C ARG A 13 10.31 0.81 -16.05
N GLU A 14 10.38 -0.05 -17.04
CA GLU A 14 11.01 0.30 -18.32
C GLU A 14 10.00 1.04 -19.21
N ALA A 15 10.47 2.03 -19.96
CA ALA A 15 9.59 2.71 -20.92
C ALA A 15 9.06 1.73 -21.97
N ASN A 16 7.79 1.91 -22.39
CA ASN A 16 7.16 1.10 -23.44
C ASN A 16 8.00 1.03 -24.71
N SER A 17 8.71 2.11 -25.04
CA SER A 17 9.54 2.22 -26.24
C SER A 17 10.78 1.32 -26.23
N VAL A 18 11.24 0.86 -25.06
CA VAL A 18 12.48 0.04 -24.95
C VAL A 18 12.31 -1.30 -25.68
N TYR A 19 11.17 -1.96 -25.50
CA TYR A 19 10.88 -3.26 -26.11
C TYR A 19 9.65 -3.24 -27.02
N GLY A 20 9.02 -2.08 -27.25
CA GLY A 20 7.78 -1.98 -28.01
C GLY A 20 6.57 -2.60 -27.33
N GLU A 21 6.56 -2.61 -26.00
CA GLU A 21 5.48 -3.14 -25.16
C GLU A 21 4.56 -2.01 -24.67
N GLU A 22 3.35 -2.35 -24.18
CA GLU A 22 2.36 -1.34 -23.79
C GLU A 22 2.16 -1.23 -22.28
N TRP A 23 2.62 -2.22 -21.49
CA TRP A 23 2.28 -2.36 -20.07
C TRP A 23 3.48 -2.30 -19.09
N ASN A 24 4.69 -2.18 -19.59
CA ASN A 24 5.90 -2.16 -18.79
C ASN A 24 6.23 -0.76 -18.22
N GLY A 25 5.78 0.30 -18.86
CA GLY A 25 5.97 1.66 -18.39
C GLY A 25 4.92 2.13 -17.37
N ILE A 26 4.96 3.40 -17.06
CA ILE A 26 4.03 4.07 -16.15
C ILE A 26 2.59 3.97 -16.65
N GLN A 27 1.65 3.57 -15.80
CA GLN A 27 0.26 3.32 -16.11
C GLN A 27 -0.67 4.38 -15.49
N VAL A 28 -0.46 5.65 -15.78
CA VAL A 28 -1.32 6.73 -15.29
C VAL A 28 -2.70 6.65 -15.97
N GLY A 29 -3.74 6.83 -15.16
CA GLY A 29 -5.13 6.83 -15.63
C GLY A 29 -5.72 5.45 -15.91
N VAL A 30 -4.96 4.38 -15.65
CA VAL A 30 -5.46 3.00 -15.71
C VAL A 30 -5.96 2.61 -14.33
N LEU A 31 -7.25 2.28 -14.23
CA LEU A 31 -7.91 1.93 -12.97
C LEU A 31 -8.14 0.42 -12.92
N HIS A 32 -7.52 -0.24 -11.92
CA HIS A 32 -7.62 -1.68 -11.71
C HIS A 32 -8.03 -1.99 -10.27
N HIS A 33 -8.73 -3.09 -10.05
CA HIS A 33 -9.03 -3.66 -8.73
C HIS A 33 -9.66 -2.70 -7.72
N ASN A 34 -10.41 -1.69 -8.19
CA ASN A 34 -11.02 -0.66 -7.36
C ASN A 34 -10.04 0.20 -6.54
N HIS A 35 -8.78 0.30 -6.97
CA HIS A 35 -7.76 1.14 -6.31
C HIS A 35 -7.92 2.63 -6.66
N TRP A 36 -9.12 3.16 -6.49
CA TRP A 36 -9.43 4.59 -6.66
C TRP A 36 -10.51 5.02 -5.68
N PHE A 37 -10.52 6.30 -5.35
CA PHE A 37 -11.58 6.86 -4.53
C PHE A 37 -12.87 6.98 -5.36
N LYS A 38 -14.00 6.58 -4.77
CA LYS A 38 -15.33 6.70 -5.39
C LYS A 38 -15.96 8.07 -5.14
N SER A 39 -15.37 8.87 -4.25
CA SER A 39 -15.76 10.21 -3.86
C SER A 39 -14.55 11.11 -3.78
N ASP A 40 -14.75 12.42 -3.80
CA ASP A 40 -13.69 13.38 -3.58
C ASP A 40 -13.22 13.31 -2.13
N ILE A 41 -12.04 12.79 -1.90
CA ILE A 41 -11.41 12.68 -0.58
C ILE A 41 -10.29 13.72 -0.51
N SER A 42 -10.40 14.68 0.40
CA SER A 42 -9.35 15.68 0.57
C SER A 42 -8.05 15.04 1.08
N PRO A 43 -6.93 15.19 0.36
CA PRO A 43 -5.63 14.65 0.78
C PRO A 43 -4.89 15.57 1.77
N TYR A 44 -5.42 16.76 2.03
CA TYR A 44 -4.75 17.80 2.80
C TYR A 44 -5.01 17.69 4.31
N LYS A 45 -4.07 18.13 5.14
CA LYS A 45 -4.21 18.14 6.61
C LYS A 45 -5.46 18.90 7.05
N THR A 46 -5.68 20.09 6.50
CA THR A 46 -6.93 20.83 6.65
C THR A 46 -7.79 20.57 5.43
N LEU A 47 -9.06 20.18 5.66
CA LEU A 47 -10.00 19.86 4.58
C LEU A 47 -10.10 21.02 3.57
N GLY A 48 -9.81 20.72 2.30
CA GLY A 48 -9.93 21.66 1.19
C GLY A 48 -8.84 22.73 1.13
N ASP A 49 -7.84 22.71 2.02
CA ASP A 49 -6.75 23.67 2.03
C ASP A 49 -5.40 23.05 1.59
N PRO A 50 -5.00 23.23 0.32
CA PRO A 50 -3.71 22.74 -0.17
C PRO A 50 -2.50 23.32 0.58
N SER A 51 -2.60 24.53 1.12
CA SER A 51 -1.50 25.18 1.84
C SER A 51 -1.16 24.50 3.17
N SER A 52 -2.07 23.70 3.70
CA SER A 52 -1.86 22.94 4.94
C SER A 52 -0.91 21.74 4.79
N GLY A 53 -0.52 21.41 3.56
CA GLY A 53 0.25 20.21 3.22
C GLY A 53 -0.60 18.94 3.24
N VAL A 54 -0.02 17.84 2.76
CA VAL A 54 -0.74 16.56 2.62
C VAL A 54 -0.73 15.72 3.89
N LEU A 55 -1.68 14.82 3.99
CA LEU A 55 -1.77 13.79 5.03
C LEU A 55 -0.60 12.81 4.96
N PRO A 56 -0.28 12.12 6.06
CA PRO A 56 0.68 11.02 6.02
C PRO A 56 0.36 9.99 4.93
N ASN A 57 1.39 9.44 4.31
CA ASN A 57 1.29 8.45 3.22
C ASN A 57 0.63 8.96 1.93
N VAL A 58 0.49 10.25 1.76
CA VAL A 58 0.08 10.89 0.51
C VAL A 58 1.31 11.50 -0.16
N SER A 59 1.54 11.17 -1.41
CA SER A 59 2.64 11.77 -2.20
C SER A 59 2.16 13.04 -2.90
N GLU A 60 3.01 14.07 -2.89
CA GLU A 60 2.84 15.28 -3.70
C GLU A 60 3.51 15.16 -5.08
N GLU A 61 4.23 14.06 -5.32
CA GLU A 61 4.90 13.82 -6.58
C GLU A 61 3.89 13.58 -7.70
N HIS A 62 4.19 14.13 -8.89
CA HIS A 62 3.43 13.81 -10.09
C HIS A 62 3.59 12.31 -10.41
N PRO A 63 2.51 11.60 -10.78
CA PRO A 63 2.55 10.15 -11.01
C PRO A 63 3.40 9.71 -12.22
N GLY A 64 3.92 10.67 -12.99
CA GLY A 64 4.72 10.42 -14.18
C GLY A 64 3.92 10.52 -15.49
N ILE A 65 4.55 10.20 -16.60
CA ILE A 65 3.94 10.24 -17.93
C ILE A 65 3.67 8.80 -18.39
N LYS A 66 2.47 8.54 -18.87
CA LYS A 66 2.06 7.20 -19.31
C LYS A 66 3.02 6.65 -20.37
N GLY A 67 3.50 5.44 -20.12
CA GLY A 67 4.40 4.71 -21.02
C GLY A 67 5.88 5.05 -20.86
N GLU A 68 6.25 6.06 -20.07
CA GLU A 68 7.64 6.32 -19.71
C GLU A 68 8.13 5.38 -18.61
N GLY A 69 9.45 5.25 -18.47
CA GLY A 69 10.10 4.47 -17.41
C GLY A 69 10.34 5.32 -16.15
N ASP A 70 10.54 4.65 -15.04
CA ASP A 70 11.05 5.21 -13.79
C ASP A 70 11.73 4.12 -12.94
N ASP A 71 12.25 4.51 -11.79
CA ASP A 71 12.90 3.61 -10.82
C ASP A 71 11.94 3.02 -9.77
N LYS A 72 10.63 3.25 -9.93
CA LYS A 72 9.61 2.79 -8.97
C LYS A 72 9.23 1.35 -9.22
N ILE A 73 9.05 0.60 -8.13
CA ILE A 73 8.66 -0.81 -8.15
C ILE A 73 7.29 -1.01 -7.54
N GLN A 74 6.73 -2.20 -7.74
CA GLN A 74 5.48 -2.61 -7.11
C GLN A 74 5.57 -2.49 -5.59
N ALA A 75 4.52 -1.99 -4.96
CA ALA A 75 4.40 -1.97 -3.51
C ALA A 75 4.43 -3.37 -2.91
N TYR A 76 4.95 -3.48 -1.69
CA TYR A 76 5.01 -4.72 -0.93
C TYR A 76 4.00 -4.72 0.21
N CYS A 77 3.51 -5.91 0.54
CA CYS A 77 2.73 -6.15 1.76
C CYS A 77 3.04 -7.54 2.31
N PHE A 78 2.59 -7.79 3.54
CA PHE A 78 2.49 -9.15 4.06
C PHE A 78 1.11 -9.71 3.74
N ARG A 79 1.06 -10.97 3.29
CA ARG A 79 -0.20 -11.72 3.19
C ARG A 79 -0.70 -12.01 4.60
N LEU A 80 -1.99 -11.84 4.81
CA LEU A 80 -2.63 -11.99 6.12
C LEU A 80 -3.57 -13.18 6.13
N CYS A 81 -3.40 -14.03 7.13
CA CYS A 81 -4.31 -15.11 7.43
C CYS A 81 -5.08 -14.74 8.69
N MET A 82 -6.31 -14.27 8.54
CA MET A 82 -7.16 -13.86 9.64
C MET A 82 -8.26 -14.89 9.92
N SER A 83 -8.88 -14.81 11.07
CA SER A 83 -10.01 -15.64 11.46
C SER A 83 -11.01 -14.87 12.33
N ASN A 84 -12.29 -15.10 12.11
CA ASN A 84 -13.37 -14.63 12.99
C ASN A 84 -13.83 -15.71 13.99
N HIS A 85 -13.15 -16.84 14.03
CA HIS A 85 -13.49 -17.92 14.95
C HIS A 85 -12.83 -17.70 16.32
N LEU A 86 -13.62 -17.48 17.35
CA LEU A 86 -13.14 -17.08 18.70
C LEU A 86 -12.04 -17.98 19.25
N ALA A 87 -12.05 -19.29 18.97
CA ALA A 87 -11.02 -20.21 19.44
C ALA A 87 -9.67 -20.08 18.70
N ASN A 88 -9.66 -19.42 17.54
CA ASN A 88 -8.47 -19.24 16.69
C ASN A 88 -8.08 -17.76 16.47
N MET A 89 -8.99 -16.87 16.87
CA MET A 89 -8.80 -15.43 16.66
C MET A 89 -7.79 -14.87 17.68
N VAL A 90 -6.83 -14.14 17.19
CA VAL A 90 -5.94 -13.30 18.00
C VAL A 90 -6.31 -11.85 17.69
N PRO A 91 -6.71 -11.04 18.69
CA PRO A 91 -6.98 -9.62 18.49
C PRO A 91 -5.78 -8.88 17.93
N PHE A 92 -6.03 -7.85 17.14
CA PHE A 92 -4.96 -6.95 16.69
C PHE A 92 -4.49 -6.10 17.87
N GLU A 93 -3.23 -6.24 18.22
CA GLU A 93 -2.60 -5.45 19.28
C GLU A 93 -2.12 -4.10 18.72
N LYS A 94 -2.19 -3.08 19.56
CA LYS A 94 -1.64 -1.76 19.25
C LYS A 94 -0.12 -1.86 19.08
N PRO A 95 0.44 -1.57 17.90
CA PRO A 95 1.88 -1.63 17.73
C PRO A 95 2.58 -0.45 18.41
N ASP A 96 3.85 -0.64 18.74
CA ASP A 96 4.69 0.43 19.28
C ASP A 96 4.74 1.60 18.30
N GLY A 97 4.68 2.82 18.82
CA GLY A 97 4.69 4.03 18.01
C GLY A 97 3.42 4.28 17.18
N TYR A 98 2.33 3.54 17.42
CA TYR A 98 1.06 3.75 16.73
C TYR A 98 0.57 5.20 16.88
N ASN A 99 0.19 5.77 15.73
CA ASN A 99 -0.45 7.08 15.66
C ASN A 99 -1.63 7.00 14.69
N SER A 100 -2.85 7.20 15.18
CA SER A 100 -4.07 7.17 14.38
C SER A 100 -4.08 8.22 13.25
N ALA A 101 -3.37 9.33 13.41
CA ALA A 101 -3.23 10.35 12.37
C ALA A 101 -2.61 9.81 11.07
N ASN A 102 -1.83 8.72 11.13
CA ASN A 102 -1.28 8.07 9.94
C ASN A 102 -2.36 7.41 9.07
N TYR A 103 -3.56 7.21 9.61
CA TYR A 103 -4.70 6.57 8.96
C TYR A 103 -5.87 7.55 8.72
N GLU A 104 -5.64 8.85 8.89
CA GLU A 104 -6.65 9.89 8.70
C GLU A 104 -7.27 9.83 7.29
N LEU A 105 -6.47 9.57 6.26
CA LEU A 105 -6.99 9.40 4.90
C LEU A 105 -8.01 8.24 4.84
N LEU A 106 -7.72 7.12 5.49
CA LEU A 106 -8.64 5.99 5.56
C LEU A 106 -9.91 6.33 6.34
N ALA A 107 -9.78 7.10 7.44
CA ALA A 107 -10.95 7.60 8.17
C ALA A 107 -11.89 8.37 7.25
N ARG A 108 -11.36 9.29 6.45
CA ARG A 108 -12.13 10.07 5.48
C ARG A 108 -12.78 9.21 4.39
N VAL A 109 -12.09 8.15 3.97
CA VAL A 109 -12.65 7.19 3.01
C VAL A 109 -13.85 6.47 3.61
N PHE A 110 -13.79 6.01 4.86
CA PHE A 110 -14.94 5.43 5.55
C PHE A 110 -16.08 6.45 5.75
N ASP A 111 -15.76 7.67 6.16
CA ASP A 111 -16.75 8.74 6.35
C ASP A 111 -17.45 9.13 5.04
N SER A 112 -16.83 8.87 3.87
CA SER A 112 -17.47 9.01 2.56
C SER A 112 -18.48 7.91 2.22
N GLY A 113 -18.63 6.91 3.09
CA GLY A 113 -19.57 5.79 2.92
C GLY A 113 -18.98 4.56 2.24
N TRP A 114 -17.67 4.51 2.01
CA TRP A 114 -17.04 3.29 1.51
C TRP A 114 -17.06 2.18 2.56
N ASN A 115 -17.54 0.99 2.18
CA ASN A 115 -17.75 -0.14 3.08
C ASN A 115 -17.22 -1.47 2.51
N GLU A 116 -16.39 -1.42 1.47
CA GLU A 116 -15.89 -2.61 0.77
C GLU A 116 -14.57 -3.15 1.35
N TRP A 117 -14.23 -2.80 2.58
CA TRP A 117 -12.97 -3.22 3.22
C TRP A 117 -12.74 -4.73 3.17
N PHE A 118 -13.81 -5.52 3.37
CA PHE A 118 -13.75 -6.98 3.38
C PHE A 118 -13.96 -7.64 2.01
N ALA A 119 -14.03 -6.89 0.91
CA ALA A 119 -14.33 -7.43 -0.40
C ALA A 119 -13.30 -8.42 -0.93
N LYS A 120 -12.08 -8.45 -0.37
CA LYS A 120 -10.99 -9.36 -0.75
C LYS A 120 -10.48 -10.20 0.43
N TYR A 121 -11.40 -10.66 1.26
CA TYR A 121 -11.15 -11.59 2.36
C TYR A 121 -11.66 -12.98 1.96
N ASP A 122 -10.96 -13.63 1.03
CA ASP A 122 -11.36 -14.91 0.46
C ASP A 122 -11.26 -16.01 1.52
N MET A 123 -12.36 -16.72 1.79
CA MET A 123 -12.40 -17.78 2.80
C MET A 123 -11.62 -19.01 2.35
N ILE A 124 -10.74 -19.48 3.20
CA ILE A 124 -9.99 -20.73 3.05
C ILE A 124 -10.34 -21.71 4.18
N PRO A 125 -9.92 -23.01 4.08
CA PRO A 125 -10.24 -24.01 5.10
C PRO A 125 -9.93 -23.56 6.53
N ASN A 126 -10.65 -24.14 7.51
CA ASN A 126 -10.52 -23.88 8.95
C ASN A 126 -10.93 -22.45 9.37
N ARG A 127 -11.88 -21.84 8.68
CA ARG A 127 -12.40 -20.49 8.98
C ARG A 127 -11.31 -19.41 8.97
N LYS A 128 -10.37 -19.56 8.07
CA LYS A 128 -9.32 -18.58 7.83
C LYS A 128 -9.59 -17.81 6.55
N THR A 129 -8.87 -16.71 6.35
CA THR A 129 -8.94 -15.92 5.14
C THR A 129 -7.60 -15.87 4.41
N ASP A 130 -7.64 -15.80 3.10
CA ASP A 130 -6.57 -15.22 2.31
C ASP A 130 -6.92 -13.75 2.07
N THR A 131 -6.27 -12.88 2.81
CA THR A 131 -6.54 -11.44 2.75
C THR A 131 -5.54 -10.75 1.85
N ASN A 132 -6.06 -9.97 0.92
CA ASN A 132 -5.27 -9.20 -0.02
C ASN A 132 -5.75 -7.75 -0.07
N ASN A 133 -5.00 -6.89 -0.73
CA ASN A 133 -5.38 -5.50 -0.95
C ASN A 133 -6.63 -5.39 -1.83
N HIS A 134 -7.46 -4.41 -1.54
CA HIS A 134 -8.64 -4.06 -2.33
C HIS A 134 -9.10 -2.64 -1.99
N GLY A 135 -9.66 -1.96 -3.01
CA GLY A 135 -10.24 -0.64 -2.82
C GLY A 135 -9.23 0.51 -2.78
N PRO A 136 -9.69 1.70 -2.44
CA PRO A 136 -8.91 2.92 -2.52
C PRO A 136 -7.79 3.03 -1.48
N PHE A 137 -7.86 2.24 -0.40
CA PHE A 137 -6.83 2.15 0.63
C PHE A 137 -6.37 0.70 0.77
N SER A 138 -5.07 0.47 0.85
CA SER A 138 -4.47 -0.84 0.69
C SER A 138 -3.68 -1.27 1.91
N THR A 139 -3.51 -2.58 2.08
CA THR A 139 -2.50 -3.17 2.97
C THR A 139 -1.09 -3.04 2.42
N ASP A 140 -0.94 -2.69 1.14
CA ASP A 140 0.35 -2.36 0.53
C ASP A 140 0.85 -1.01 1.06
N TYR A 141 2.12 -0.96 1.49
CA TYR A 141 2.73 0.29 1.93
C TYR A 141 3.35 1.00 0.72
N ILE A 142 2.48 1.63 -0.07
CA ILE A 142 2.81 2.17 -1.41
C ILE A 142 3.90 3.24 -1.30
N GLY A 143 4.93 3.11 -2.15
CA GLY A 143 6.03 4.05 -2.25
C GLY A 143 7.16 3.88 -1.22
N MET A 144 6.98 3.00 -0.23
CA MET A 144 7.91 2.89 0.90
C MET A 144 8.95 1.77 0.74
N ASN A 145 9.06 1.19 -0.46
CA ASN A 145 9.96 0.06 -0.74
C ASN A 145 10.83 0.26 -2.00
N TYR A 146 10.86 1.46 -2.58
CA TYR A 146 11.54 1.70 -3.86
C TYR A 146 13.04 1.40 -3.80
N ASP A 147 13.69 1.65 -2.67
CA ASP A 147 15.11 1.35 -2.45
C ASP A 147 15.39 -0.12 -2.07
N TYR A 148 14.36 -0.92 -1.72
CA TYR A 148 14.53 -2.27 -1.21
C TYR A 148 15.38 -3.20 -2.10
N PRO A 149 15.22 -3.23 -3.45
CA PRO A 149 15.97 -4.16 -4.29
C PRO A 149 17.48 -3.98 -4.21
N GLU A 150 17.94 -2.74 -4.04
CA GLU A 150 19.36 -2.38 -4.04
C GLU A 150 19.89 -1.94 -2.67
N ALA A 151 19.02 -1.91 -1.66
CA ALA A 151 19.39 -1.56 -0.29
C ALA A 151 20.35 -2.56 0.36
N SER A 152 21.10 -2.10 1.35
CA SER A 152 21.88 -2.97 2.24
C SER A 152 20.95 -3.92 3.03
N TYR A 153 21.51 -4.98 3.60
CA TYR A 153 20.71 -5.89 4.44
C TYR A 153 20.12 -5.21 5.67
N GLU A 154 20.81 -4.23 6.21
CA GLU A 154 20.36 -3.43 7.34
C GLU A 154 19.14 -2.60 6.93
N ARG A 155 19.27 -1.87 5.81
CA ARG A 155 18.14 -1.04 5.30
C ARG A 155 16.93 -1.90 4.93
N ARG A 156 17.12 -3.08 4.34
CA ARG A 156 16.02 -4.02 4.06
C ARG A 156 15.28 -4.46 5.32
N LYS A 157 15.99 -4.68 6.42
CA LYS A 157 15.34 -5.01 7.71
C LYS A 157 14.51 -3.84 8.24
N GLU A 158 15.01 -2.62 8.10
CA GLU A 158 14.25 -1.42 8.47
C GLU A 158 12.97 -1.32 7.65
N ILE A 159 13.05 -1.44 6.31
CA ILE A 159 11.88 -1.42 5.42
C ILE A 159 10.87 -2.51 5.81
N ILE A 160 11.32 -3.72 6.14
CA ILE A 160 10.44 -4.81 6.59
C ILE A 160 9.72 -4.43 7.89
N GLU A 161 10.42 -3.85 8.88
CA GLU A 161 9.79 -3.43 10.13
C GLU A 161 8.85 -2.22 9.94
N GLU A 162 9.19 -1.28 9.05
CA GLU A 162 8.30 -0.18 8.67
C GLU A 162 6.99 -0.71 8.07
N HIS A 163 7.05 -1.65 7.12
CA HIS A 163 5.89 -2.29 6.50
C HIS A 163 5.06 -3.09 7.52
N LYS A 164 5.71 -3.81 8.40
CA LYS A 164 5.05 -4.56 9.48
C LYS A 164 4.32 -3.63 10.44
N ASN A 165 4.94 -2.53 10.83
CA ASN A 165 4.33 -1.55 11.73
C ASN A 165 3.16 -0.82 11.07
N TYR A 166 3.31 -0.43 9.79
CA TYR A 166 2.22 0.14 9.01
C TYR A 166 1.01 -0.80 8.97
N GLN A 167 1.22 -2.06 8.59
CA GLN A 167 0.12 -3.01 8.42
C GLN A 167 -0.54 -3.40 9.75
N LYS A 168 0.24 -3.58 10.82
CA LYS A 168 -0.29 -3.80 12.17
C LYS A 168 -1.11 -2.60 12.66
N GLY A 169 -0.61 -1.40 12.46
CA GLY A 169 -1.30 -0.17 12.83
C GLY A 169 -2.58 0.03 12.03
N LEU A 170 -2.57 -0.29 10.74
CA LEU A 170 -3.75 -0.27 9.88
C LEU A 170 -4.85 -1.19 10.40
N LEU A 171 -4.51 -2.44 10.71
CA LEU A 171 -5.46 -3.43 11.22
C LEU A 171 -5.99 -3.06 12.62
N TYR A 172 -5.12 -2.53 13.47
CA TYR A 172 -5.52 -2.00 14.77
C TYR A 172 -6.50 -0.84 14.61
N PHE A 173 -6.17 0.14 13.76
CA PHE A 173 -7.05 1.29 13.47
C PHE A 173 -8.44 0.87 13.01
N VAL A 174 -8.51 -0.04 12.03
CA VAL A 174 -9.80 -0.53 11.48
C VAL A 174 -10.60 -1.32 12.52
N SER A 175 -9.93 -1.96 13.49
CA SER A 175 -10.60 -2.77 14.52
C SER A 175 -11.03 -1.98 15.75
N THR A 176 -10.50 -0.77 15.97
CA THR A 176 -10.70 -0.01 17.22
C THR A 176 -11.18 1.41 17.02
N ASP A 177 -10.72 2.11 16.01
CA ASP A 177 -10.94 3.54 15.84
C ASP A 177 -12.09 3.84 14.85
N LYS A 178 -12.53 2.84 14.04
CA LYS A 178 -13.63 2.99 13.03
C LYS A 178 -14.54 1.74 12.90
#